data_df70c14f7751f5b2c82e46f8f01dea3d
#
_entry.id   df70c14f7751f5b2c82e46f8f01dea3d
#
_cell.length_a   1.000
_cell.length_b   1.000
_cell.length_c   1.000
_cell.angle_alpha   90.00
_cell.angle_beta   90.00
_cell.angle_gamma   90.00
#
_symmetry.space_group_name_H-M   'P 1'
#
loop_
_entity.id
_entity.type
_entity.pdbx_description
1 polymer ?
#
loop_
_entity_poly.entity_id
_entity_poly.type
_entity_poly.pdbx_seq_one_letter_code
_entity_poly.pdbx_strand_id
1 'polypeptide(L)'
;MSPTTYRWLFIGVIALVAWRLLPLSTEQELAAANRAWRVGHFEQATGIWQPLAEQGQPRAQALMGWSHELGQGSEQDLVQAIRLYRQSAEAGDAFGQYRLAELYLRGV
;
A
#
# COMPACT_ATOMS: atom_id res chain seq x y z
N MET A 1 -26.62 6.74 41.16
CA MET A 1 -26.41 6.91 39.69
C MET A 1 -27.59 6.33 38.93
N SER A 2 -28.15 7.09 38.01
CA SER A 2 -29.25 6.58 37.16
C SER A 2 -28.75 5.57 36.15
N PRO A 3 -29.57 4.59 35.73
CA PRO A 3 -29.17 3.61 34.70
C PRO A 3 -28.71 4.25 33.39
N THR A 4 -29.18 5.44 33.07
CA THR A 4 -28.82 6.20 31.88
C THR A 4 -27.34 6.66 31.89
N THR A 5 -26.75 6.93 33.02
CA THR A 5 -25.37 7.38 33.15
C THR A 5 -24.39 6.23 32.77
N TYR A 6 -24.73 5.00 33.15
CA TYR A 6 -23.93 3.82 32.80
C TYR A 6 -23.99 3.49 31.30
N ARG A 7 -25.14 3.75 30.64
CA ARG A 7 -25.29 3.51 29.19
C ARG A 7 -24.32 4.37 28.37
N TRP A 8 -24.18 5.64 28.70
CA TRP A 8 -23.27 6.56 28.00
C TRP A 8 -21.81 6.17 28.20
N LEU A 9 -21.41 5.80 29.42
CA LEU A 9 -20.07 5.31 29.71
C LEU A 9 -19.75 4.04 28.93
N PHE A 10 -20.71 3.11 28.82
CA PHE A 10 -20.56 1.87 28.09
C PHE A 10 -20.40 2.10 26.58
N ILE A 11 -21.20 2.99 26.02
CA ILE A 11 -21.14 3.38 24.61
C ILE A 11 -19.78 4.03 24.31
N GLY A 12 -19.29 4.91 25.19
CA GLY A 12 -17.98 5.53 25.04
C GLY A 12 -16.84 4.52 25.03
N VAL A 13 -16.87 3.54 25.93
CA VAL A 13 -15.83 2.49 25.99
C VAL A 13 -15.90 1.59 24.73
N ILE A 14 -17.10 1.19 24.30
CA ILE A 14 -17.25 0.40 23.08
C ILE A 14 -16.74 1.16 21.87
N ALA A 15 -17.04 2.45 21.74
CA ALA A 15 -16.57 3.29 20.66
C ALA A 15 -15.04 3.40 20.64
N LEU A 16 -14.39 3.55 21.81
CA LEU A 16 -12.93 3.59 21.92
C LEU A 16 -12.28 2.27 21.52
N VAL A 17 -12.83 1.14 21.97
CA VAL A 17 -12.33 -0.19 21.63
C VAL A 17 -12.54 -0.46 20.14
N ALA A 18 -13.73 -0.16 19.62
CA ALA A 18 -14.03 -0.33 18.19
C ALA A 18 -13.10 0.52 17.32
N TRP A 19 -12.78 1.75 17.73
CA TRP A 19 -11.85 2.61 17.00
C TRP A 19 -10.46 2.00 16.89
N ARG A 20 -9.97 1.35 17.95
CA ARG A 20 -8.67 0.65 17.95
C ARG A 20 -8.67 -0.63 17.14
N LEU A 21 -9.84 -1.24 16.94
CA LEU A 21 -10.01 -2.46 16.16
C LEU A 21 -10.32 -2.19 14.69
N LEU A 22 -10.54 -0.92 14.29
CA LEU A 22 -10.75 -0.58 12.90
C LEU A 22 -9.48 -0.89 12.09
N PRO A 23 -9.65 -1.50 10.89
CA PRO A 23 -8.52 -1.74 10.02
C PRO A 23 -7.89 -0.40 9.60
N LEU A 24 -6.59 -0.43 9.31
CA LEU A 24 -5.89 0.74 8.80
C LEU A 24 -6.51 1.15 7.46
N SER A 25 -6.56 2.46 7.20
CA SER A 25 -6.93 2.96 5.88
C SER A 25 -5.82 2.60 4.87
N THR A 26 -6.15 2.60 3.59
CA THR A 26 -5.18 2.35 2.53
C THR A 26 -3.99 3.31 2.61
N GLU A 27 -4.23 4.58 2.94
CA GLU A 27 -3.15 5.57 3.13
C GLU A 27 -2.24 5.21 4.30
N GLN A 28 -2.80 4.74 5.40
CA GLN A 28 -2.02 4.31 6.57
C GLN A 28 -1.19 3.05 6.25
N GLU A 29 -1.76 2.10 5.51
CA GLU A 29 -1.05 0.91 5.07
C GLU A 29 0.11 1.27 4.13
N LEU A 30 -0.12 2.12 3.15
CA LEU A 30 0.92 2.61 2.24
C LEU A 30 2.03 3.35 2.99
N ALA A 31 1.66 4.20 3.96
CA ALA A 31 2.64 4.90 4.77
C ALA A 31 3.49 3.95 5.61
N ALA A 32 2.88 2.92 6.20
CA ALA A 32 3.59 1.90 6.97
C ALA A 32 4.56 1.12 6.09
N ALA A 33 4.13 0.71 4.91
CA ALA A 33 4.97 0.00 3.94
C ALA A 33 6.13 0.88 3.46
N ASN A 34 5.87 2.15 3.19
CA ASN A 34 6.92 3.09 2.78
C ASN A 34 7.97 3.29 3.87
N ARG A 35 7.56 3.34 5.14
CA ARG A 35 8.52 3.40 6.25
C ARG A 35 9.37 2.14 6.33
N ALA A 36 8.76 0.97 6.17
CA ALA A 36 9.47 -0.31 6.15
C ALA A 36 10.49 -0.36 5.01
N TRP A 37 10.12 0.10 3.84
CA TRP A 37 11.00 0.17 2.67
C TRP A 37 12.23 1.06 2.93
N ARG A 38 12.01 2.24 3.52
CA ARG A 38 13.10 3.19 3.80
C ARG A 38 14.18 2.64 4.73
N VAL A 39 13.79 1.77 5.65
CA VAL A 39 14.74 1.16 6.61
C VAL A 39 15.26 -0.20 6.14
N GLY A 40 14.93 -0.59 4.91
CA GLY A 40 15.44 -1.81 4.31
C GLY A 40 14.63 -3.07 4.62
N HIS A 41 13.45 -2.94 5.22
CA HIS A 41 12.55 -4.06 5.48
C HIS A 41 11.66 -4.31 4.24
N PHE A 42 12.29 -4.74 3.15
CA PHE A 42 11.66 -4.83 1.84
C PHE A 42 10.53 -5.87 1.79
N GLU A 43 10.70 -7.03 2.41
CA GLU A 43 9.67 -8.07 2.44
C GLU A 43 8.44 -7.64 3.25
N GLN A 44 8.65 -6.88 4.31
CA GLN A 44 7.55 -6.30 5.09
C GLN A 44 6.76 -5.30 4.23
N ALA A 45 7.46 -4.45 3.48
CA ALA A 45 6.82 -3.49 2.58
C ALA A 45 6.01 -4.20 1.49
N THR A 46 6.60 -5.18 0.81
CA THR A 46 5.91 -5.92 -0.25
C THR A 46 4.75 -6.76 0.28
N GLY A 47 4.86 -7.26 1.51
CA GLY A 47 3.76 -7.96 2.18
C GLY A 47 2.52 -7.09 2.39
N ILE A 48 2.71 -5.78 2.49
CA ILE A 48 1.60 -4.80 2.56
C ILE A 48 1.15 -4.40 1.15
N TRP A 49 2.07 -4.11 0.24
CA TRP A 49 1.74 -3.64 -1.11
C TRP A 49 1.07 -4.72 -1.96
N GLN A 50 1.48 -5.98 -1.84
CA GLN A 50 0.97 -7.05 -2.70
C GLN A 50 -0.55 -7.22 -2.62
N PRO A 51 -1.17 -7.35 -1.42
CA PRO A 51 -2.63 -7.44 -1.35
C PRO A 51 -3.34 -6.21 -1.90
N LEU A 52 -2.79 -5.01 -1.65
CA LEU A 52 -3.37 -3.77 -2.15
C LEU A 52 -3.29 -3.70 -3.68
N ALA A 53 -2.18 -4.13 -4.26
CA ALA A 53 -1.99 -4.18 -5.71
C ALA A 53 -2.98 -5.17 -6.36
N GLU A 54 -3.19 -6.32 -5.74
CA GLU A 54 -4.17 -7.32 -6.20
C GLU A 54 -5.60 -6.79 -6.14
N GLN A 55 -5.91 -5.91 -5.18
CA GLN A 55 -7.19 -5.22 -5.09
C GLN A 55 -7.34 -4.08 -6.10
N GLY A 56 -6.31 -3.80 -6.89
CA GLY A 56 -6.34 -2.77 -7.91
C GLY A 56 -5.94 -1.38 -7.42
N GLN A 57 -5.32 -1.25 -6.25
CA GLN A 57 -4.86 0.03 -5.74
C GLN A 57 -3.66 0.51 -6.57
N PRO A 58 -3.79 1.66 -7.32
CA PRO A 58 -2.82 2.02 -8.35
C PRO A 58 -1.41 2.29 -7.81
N ARG A 59 -1.29 2.99 -6.68
CA ARG A 59 0.02 3.28 -6.09
C ARG A 59 0.71 1.99 -5.63
N ALA A 60 -0.03 1.05 -5.06
CA ALA A 60 0.52 -0.24 -4.64
C ALA A 60 1.00 -1.05 -5.85
N GLN A 61 0.28 -1.00 -6.98
CA GLN A 61 0.72 -1.62 -8.23
C GLN A 61 2.05 -1.06 -8.70
N ALA A 62 2.21 0.26 -8.68
CA ALA A 62 3.47 0.90 -9.06
C ALA A 62 4.62 0.54 -8.11
N LEU A 63 4.35 0.49 -6.80
CA LEU A 63 5.36 0.14 -5.80
C LEU A 63 5.77 -1.33 -5.89
N MET A 64 4.84 -2.23 -6.19
CA MET A 64 5.17 -3.63 -6.49
C MET A 64 5.97 -3.75 -7.78
N GLY A 65 5.65 -2.96 -8.81
CA GLY A 65 6.46 -2.85 -10.01
C GLY A 65 7.90 -2.45 -9.69
N TRP A 66 8.06 -1.48 -8.81
CA TRP A 66 9.38 -1.03 -8.38
C TRP A 66 10.15 -2.12 -7.61
N SER A 67 9.47 -2.85 -6.76
CA SER A 67 10.05 -4.01 -6.07
C SER A 67 10.59 -5.06 -7.06
N HIS A 68 9.81 -5.40 -8.07
CA HIS A 68 10.22 -6.36 -9.13
C HIS A 68 11.34 -5.81 -10.01
N GLU A 69 11.33 -4.52 -10.29
CA GLU A 69 12.42 -3.89 -11.07
C GLU A 69 13.76 -3.99 -10.35
N LEU A 70 13.76 -3.72 -9.04
CA LEU A 70 14.96 -3.73 -8.22
C LEU A 70 15.35 -5.12 -7.71
N GLY A 71 14.41 -6.06 -7.64
CA GLY A 71 14.62 -7.34 -6.99
C GLY A 71 14.75 -7.22 -5.47
N GLN A 72 14.04 -6.26 -4.87
CA GLN A 72 14.03 -6.04 -3.42
C GLN A 72 12.63 -6.35 -2.87
N GLY A 73 12.56 -7.26 -1.92
CA GLY A 73 11.30 -7.72 -1.34
C GLY A 73 10.49 -8.66 -2.24
N SER A 74 10.88 -8.82 -3.48
CA SER A 74 10.32 -9.75 -4.46
C SER A 74 11.40 -10.13 -5.47
N GLU A 75 11.14 -11.19 -6.23
CA GLU A 75 12.06 -11.62 -7.27
C GLU A 75 12.15 -10.56 -8.38
N GLN A 76 13.37 -10.30 -8.86
CA GLN A 76 13.58 -9.35 -9.95
C GLN A 76 12.93 -9.88 -11.24
N ASP A 77 12.02 -9.07 -11.77
CA ASP A 77 11.25 -9.42 -12.97
C ASP A 77 10.83 -8.13 -13.68
N LEU A 78 11.58 -7.75 -14.70
CA LEU A 78 11.32 -6.50 -15.42
C LEU A 78 10.01 -6.55 -16.21
N VAL A 79 9.64 -7.71 -16.73
CA VAL A 79 8.38 -7.88 -17.48
C VAL A 79 7.19 -7.63 -16.55
N GLN A 80 7.23 -8.19 -15.35
CA GLN A 80 6.20 -7.97 -14.33
C GLN A 80 6.18 -6.52 -13.86
N ALA A 81 7.34 -5.90 -13.70
CA ALA A 81 7.46 -4.49 -13.33
C ALA A 81 6.76 -3.60 -14.36
N ILE A 82 7.03 -3.79 -15.65
CA ILE A 82 6.41 -3.02 -16.73
C ILE A 82 4.89 -3.21 -16.73
N ARG A 83 4.42 -4.43 -16.56
CA ARG A 83 2.98 -4.73 -16.50
C ARG A 83 2.30 -3.97 -15.37
N LEU A 84 2.90 -3.98 -14.18
CA LEU A 84 2.38 -3.30 -13.00
C LEU A 84 2.42 -1.78 -13.17
N TYR A 85 3.51 -1.23 -13.72
CA TYR A 85 3.60 0.19 -14.01
C TYR A 85 2.55 0.62 -15.02
N ARG A 86 2.29 -0.20 -16.05
CA ARG A 86 1.26 0.10 -17.05
C ARG A 86 -0.13 0.14 -16.41
N GLN A 87 -0.47 -0.86 -15.60
CA GLN A 87 -1.76 -0.88 -14.89
C GLN A 87 -1.92 0.35 -14.00
N SER A 88 -0.90 0.69 -13.26
CA SER A 88 -0.87 1.87 -12.38
C SER A 88 -1.01 3.17 -13.18
N ALA A 89 -0.26 3.30 -14.26
CA ALA A 89 -0.27 4.49 -15.12
C ALA A 89 -1.64 4.70 -15.78
N GLU A 90 -2.25 3.64 -16.28
CA GLU A 90 -3.60 3.68 -16.88
C GLU A 90 -4.66 4.11 -15.87
N ALA A 91 -4.47 3.80 -14.59
CA ALA A 91 -5.34 4.23 -13.51
C ALA A 91 -5.04 5.66 -13.03
N GLY A 92 -4.05 6.34 -13.63
CA GLY A 92 -3.73 7.73 -13.34
C GLY A 92 -2.69 7.95 -12.25
N ASP A 93 -2.01 6.92 -11.78
CA ASP A 93 -0.99 7.09 -10.73
C ASP A 93 0.27 7.74 -11.30
N ALA A 94 0.69 8.84 -10.68
CA ALA A 94 1.83 9.62 -11.15
C ALA A 94 3.16 8.84 -11.08
N PHE A 95 3.35 8.03 -10.05
CA PHE A 95 4.58 7.24 -9.90
C PHE A 95 4.66 6.16 -10.97
N GLY A 96 3.56 5.46 -11.24
CA GLY A 96 3.49 4.48 -12.32
C GLY A 96 3.76 5.10 -13.68
N GLN A 97 3.18 6.27 -13.95
CA GLN A 97 3.41 7.01 -15.20
C GLN A 97 4.88 7.41 -15.35
N TYR A 98 5.47 7.95 -14.30
CA TYR A 98 6.87 8.35 -14.29
C TYR A 98 7.81 7.17 -14.54
N ARG A 99 7.62 6.07 -13.83
CA ARG A 99 8.48 4.89 -13.97
C ARG A 99 8.35 4.25 -15.34
N LEU A 100 7.12 4.16 -15.86
CA LEU A 100 6.89 3.60 -17.19
C LEU A 100 7.57 4.44 -18.27
N ALA A 101 7.42 5.77 -18.21
CA ALA A 101 8.07 6.70 -19.14
C ALA A 101 9.58 6.57 -19.09
N GLU A 102 10.15 6.48 -17.88
CA GLU A 102 11.59 6.35 -17.68
C GLU A 102 12.13 5.06 -18.33
N LEU A 103 11.44 3.95 -18.15
CA LEU A 103 11.82 2.69 -18.79
C LEU A 103 11.75 2.77 -20.32
N TYR A 104 10.73 3.38 -20.88
CA TYR A 104 10.62 3.56 -22.33
C TYR A 104 11.76 4.43 -22.88
N LEU A 105 12.16 5.48 -22.15
CA LEU A 105 13.27 6.33 -22.52
C LEU A 105 14.61 5.59 -22.51
N ARG A 106 14.75 4.56 -21.70
CA ARG A 106 15.93 3.69 -21.69
C ARG A 106 15.91 2.64 -22.80
N GLY A 107 14.83 2.53 -23.56
CA GLY A 107 14.71 1.58 -24.64
C GLY A 107 14.30 0.17 -24.20
N VAL A 108 13.62 0.09 -23.08
CA VAL A 108 13.14 -1.19 -22.53
C VAL A 108 11.75 -1.53 -23.05
#